data_1fba6c9237c937ecf7ffcd61756b4371
#
_entry.id   1fba6c9237c937ecf7ffcd61756b4371
#
_cell.length_a   1.000
_cell.length_b   1.000
_cell.length_c   1.000
_cell.angle_alpha   90.00
_cell.angle_beta   90.00
_cell.angle_gamma   90.00
#
_symmetry.space_group_name_H-M   'P 1'
#
loop_
_entity.id
_entity.type
_entity.pdbx_description
1 polymer ?
#
loop_
_entity_poly.entity_id
_entity_poly.type
_entity_poly.pdbx_seq_one_letter_code
_entity_poly.pdbx_strand_id
1 'polypeptide(L)'
;MARPTRFHIHLDRLVSNFKTAQRLHGRQVLAVIKANAYGHGDYACALALGSVADGFAVATLEEALHLREAGIKGAIVLLEGVFKASEMRDVAAHRLIPVIHAPWQMDALLHTDFVAPVPIWVKLDTGMHRLGFQPDELRAVYERLRGCAHVEEITVMTHFANADDMTEGAIEEPMRRFREATQGLDVSTSLSNSGAILGHPAARGDWARPGLMLYGIDPGVPGIAPREDLQPVMRLVSEISVIRTIAPGETVGYGSLFKALRPTRVG
;
A
#
# COMPACT_ATOMS: atom_id res chain seq x y z
N MET A 1 -17.73 17.80 -21.88
CA MET A 1 -17.68 16.31 -21.94
C MET A 1 -19.03 15.81 -22.38
N ALA A 2 -19.07 14.86 -23.32
CA ALA A 2 -20.33 14.39 -23.92
C ALA A 2 -21.12 13.38 -23.06
N ARG A 3 -20.49 12.75 -22.07
CA ARG A 3 -21.15 11.76 -21.21
C ARG A 3 -21.30 12.27 -19.78
N PRO A 4 -22.43 12.01 -19.10
CA PRO A 4 -22.65 12.44 -17.71
C PRO A 4 -21.92 11.59 -16.69
N THR A 5 -21.34 10.46 -17.11
CA THR A 5 -20.63 9.53 -16.23
C THR A 5 -19.29 10.12 -15.76
N ARG A 6 -19.06 10.17 -14.46
CA ARG A 6 -17.86 10.72 -13.85
C ARG A 6 -17.54 10.06 -12.51
N PHE A 7 -16.27 10.08 -12.14
CA PHE A 7 -15.81 9.74 -10.80
C PHE A 7 -15.67 11.02 -9.97
N HIS A 8 -16.18 10.99 -8.77
CA HIS A 8 -15.91 11.98 -7.74
C HIS A 8 -14.93 11.38 -6.73
N ILE A 9 -13.80 12.05 -6.52
CA ILE A 9 -12.80 11.66 -5.54
C ILE A 9 -12.91 12.58 -4.34
N HIS A 10 -13.21 12.02 -3.17
CA HIS A 10 -13.40 12.72 -1.90
C HIS A 10 -12.09 12.72 -1.11
N LEU A 11 -11.22 13.70 -1.37
CA LEU A 11 -9.90 13.80 -0.73
C LEU A 11 -9.98 14.03 0.79
N ASP A 12 -11.02 14.68 1.26
CA ASP A 12 -11.34 14.85 2.69
C ASP A 12 -11.53 13.50 3.40
N ARG A 13 -12.21 12.56 2.73
CA ARG A 13 -12.41 11.20 3.25
C ARG A 13 -11.10 10.40 3.24
N LEU A 14 -10.27 10.57 2.21
CA LEU A 14 -8.94 9.97 2.15
C LEU A 14 -8.10 10.40 3.37
N VAL A 15 -8.09 11.70 3.67
CA VAL A 15 -7.39 12.24 4.85
C VAL A 15 -7.99 11.71 6.16
N SER A 16 -9.32 11.61 6.25
CA SER A 16 -10.00 11.04 7.42
C SER A 16 -9.64 9.57 7.64
N ASN A 17 -9.67 8.77 6.57
CA ASN A 17 -9.30 7.35 6.64
C ASN A 17 -7.82 7.17 7.03
N PHE A 18 -6.93 8.02 6.51
CA PHE A 18 -5.52 8.01 6.88
C PHE A 18 -5.32 8.31 8.37
N LYS A 19 -6.01 9.33 8.90
CA LYS A 19 -5.98 9.64 10.35
C LYS A 19 -6.51 8.49 11.20
N THR A 20 -7.51 7.76 10.71
CA THR A 20 -7.98 6.53 11.37
C THR A 20 -6.87 5.47 11.41
N ALA A 21 -6.12 5.28 10.31
CA ALA A 21 -4.99 4.37 10.29
C ALA A 21 -3.89 4.79 11.28
N GLN A 22 -3.55 6.08 11.33
CA GLN A 22 -2.57 6.62 12.29
C GLN A 22 -3.01 6.38 13.73
N ARG A 23 -4.26 6.69 14.07
CA ARG A 23 -4.80 6.49 15.42
C ARG A 23 -4.77 5.02 15.84
N LEU A 24 -5.10 4.10 14.94
CA LEU A 24 -5.11 2.66 15.22
C LEU A 24 -3.70 2.09 15.33
N HIS A 25 -2.79 2.53 14.48
CA HIS A 25 -1.40 2.07 14.52
C HIS A 25 -0.62 2.68 15.70
N GLY A 26 -0.79 3.97 15.94
CA GLY A 26 -0.17 4.69 17.06
C GLY A 26 1.31 5.06 16.86
N ARG A 27 1.86 4.80 15.67
CA ARG A 27 3.24 5.13 15.26
C ARG A 27 3.24 5.65 13.82
N GLN A 28 4.37 5.63 13.14
CA GLN A 28 4.52 6.13 11.78
C GLN A 28 3.70 5.34 10.76
N VAL A 29 3.12 6.05 9.79
CA VAL A 29 2.25 5.47 8.78
C VAL A 29 2.61 6.01 7.39
N LEU A 30 2.94 5.10 6.47
CA LEU A 30 3.09 5.41 5.06
C LEU A 30 1.74 5.34 4.34
N ALA A 31 1.40 6.36 3.59
CA ALA A 31 0.26 6.28 2.67
C ALA A 31 0.64 5.47 1.43
N VAL A 32 0.01 4.30 1.23
CA VAL A 32 0.24 3.47 0.04
C VAL A 32 -0.61 4.00 -1.12
N ILE A 33 0.04 4.69 -2.06
CA ILE A 33 -0.60 5.36 -3.19
C ILE A 33 -0.10 4.86 -4.56
N LYS A 34 0.43 3.65 -4.61
CA LYS A 34 0.82 2.96 -5.85
C LYS A 34 -0.37 2.77 -6.80
N ALA A 35 -0.09 2.44 -8.07
CA ALA A 35 -1.08 2.21 -9.12
C ALA A 35 -2.06 3.38 -9.25
N ASN A 36 -1.49 4.60 -9.38
CA ASN A 36 -2.25 5.85 -9.47
C ASN A 36 -3.21 6.01 -8.27
N ALA A 37 -2.70 5.80 -7.04
CA ALA A 37 -3.48 5.80 -5.80
C ALA A 37 -4.70 4.86 -5.89
N TYR A 38 -4.48 3.61 -6.32
CA TYR A 38 -5.55 2.62 -6.56
C TYR A 38 -6.63 3.16 -7.51
N GLY A 39 -6.22 3.95 -8.52
CA GLY A 39 -7.10 4.56 -9.50
C GLY A 39 -7.76 5.88 -9.08
N HIS A 40 -7.40 6.43 -7.92
CA HIS A 40 -7.97 7.67 -7.38
C HIS A 40 -7.24 8.95 -7.82
N GLY A 41 -6.08 8.83 -8.47
CA GLY A 41 -5.21 9.95 -8.84
C GLY A 41 -4.13 10.22 -7.79
N ASP A 42 -2.92 9.74 -8.05
CA ASP A 42 -1.78 9.76 -7.12
C ASP A 42 -1.35 11.18 -6.74
N TYR A 43 -1.28 12.08 -7.71
CA TYR A 43 -0.93 13.49 -7.49
C TYR A 43 -1.88 14.18 -6.50
N ALA A 44 -3.19 14.11 -6.76
CA ALA A 44 -4.20 14.74 -5.90
C ALA A 44 -4.22 14.12 -4.50
N CYS A 45 -4.10 12.77 -4.42
CA CYS A 45 -4.03 12.06 -3.16
C CYS A 45 -2.75 12.41 -2.37
N ALA A 46 -1.61 12.47 -3.03
CA ALA A 46 -0.34 12.85 -2.39
C ALA A 46 -0.36 14.27 -1.84
N LEU A 47 -0.89 15.24 -2.60
CA LEU A 47 -1.04 16.62 -2.13
C LEU A 47 -1.97 16.71 -0.93
N ALA A 48 -3.11 16.02 -0.95
CA ALA A 48 -4.06 16.03 0.16
C ALA A 48 -3.48 15.42 1.45
N LEU A 49 -2.64 14.40 1.30
CA LEU A 49 -1.99 13.70 2.42
C LEU A 49 -0.67 14.33 2.86
N GLY A 50 -0.07 15.22 2.05
CA GLY A 50 1.29 15.73 2.27
C GLY A 50 1.52 16.46 3.60
N SER A 51 0.46 16.97 4.24
CA SER A 51 0.54 17.62 5.55
C SER A 51 0.33 16.68 6.74
N VAL A 52 -0.11 15.44 6.49
CA VAL A 52 -0.50 14.51 7.56
C VAL A 52 0.23 13.16 7.48
N ALA A 53 0.70 12.75 6.30
CA ALA A 53 1.39 11.47 6.12
C ALA A 53 2.87 11.58 6.53
N ASP A 54 3.38 10.56 7.23
CA ASP A 54 4.80 10.44 7.56
C ASP A 54 5.65 10.13 6.32
N GLY A 55 5.02 9.64 5.26
CA GLY A 55 5.61 9.36 3.96
C GLY A 55 4.64 8.62 3.05
N PHE A 56 5.13 8.28 1.87
CA PHE A 56 4.38 7.59 0.84
C PHE A 56 5.03 6.26 0.47
N ALA A 57 4.24 5.32 -0.01
CA ALA A 57 4.75 4.08 -0.55
C ALA A 57 4.12 3.81 -1.94
N VAL A 58 4.98 3.57 -2.91
CA VAL A 58 4.63 3.30 -4.30
C VAL A 58 5.25 1.98 -4.76
N ALA A 59 4.87 1.47 -5.93
CA ALA A 59 5.40 0.21 -6.43
C ALA A 59 6.72 0.42 -7.19
N THR A 60 6.77 1.40 -8.08
CA THR A 60 7.84 1.56 -9.08
C THR A 60 8.57 2.90 -8.96
N LEU A 61 9.74 2.95 -9.61
CA LEU A 61 10.53 4.18 -9.70
C LEU A 61 9.76 5.30 -10.42
N GLU A 62 9.05 4.98 -11.50
CA GLU A 62 8.29 5.96 -12.28
C GLU A 62 7.20 6.63 -11.43
N GLU A 63 6.49 5.87 -10.61
CA GLU A 63 5.50 6.42 -9.68
C GLU A 63 6.16 7.38 -8.67
N ALA A 64 7.34 7.02 -8.15
CA ALA A 64 8.06 7.87 -7.21
C ALA A 64 8.57 9.16 -7.87
N LEU A 65 9.11 9.08 -9.09
CA LEU A 65 9.58 10.24 -9.84
C LEU A 65 8.43 11.19 -10.15
N HIS A 66 7.27 10.65 -10.55
CA HIS A 66 6.05 11.45 -10.76
C HIS A 66 5.66 12.24 -9.49
N LEU A 67 5.74 11.62 -8.32
CA LEU A 67 5.50 12.33 -7.05
C LEU A 67 6.57 13.39 -6.75
N ARG A 68 7.84 13.13 -7.07
CA ARG A 68 8.92 14.13 -6.92
C ARG A 68 8.72 15.33 -7.84
N GLU A 69 8.35 15.12 -9.11
CA GLU A 69 7.99 16.16 -10.07
C GLU A 69 6.78 16.98 -9.58
N ALA A 70 5.83 16.32 -8.92
CA ALA A 70 4.70 16.96 -8.26
C ALA A 70 5.06 17.79 -7.01
N GLY A 71 6.34 17.82 -6.61
CA GLY A 71 6.84 18.61 -5.48
C GLY A 71 6.74 17.90 -4.12
N ILE A 72 6.43 16.61 -4.07
CA ILE A 72 6.42 15.84 -2.83
C ILE A 72 7.86 15.66 -2.33
N LYS A 73 8.18 16.19 -1.15
CA LYS A 73 9.53 16.21 -0.57
C LYS A 73 9.75 15.15 0.52
N GLY A 74 8.68 14.62 1.12
CA GLY A 74 8.72 13.62 2.19
C GLY A 74 9.29 12.28 1.76
N ALA A 75 9.37 11.33 2.68
CA ALA A 75 9.80 9.96 2.43
C ALA A 75 8.94 9.29 1.35
N ILE A 76 9.58 8.64 0.37
CA ILE A 76 8.90 7.81 -0.65
C ILE A 76 9.59 6.45 -0.68
N VAL A 77 8.86 5.40 -0.31
CA VAL A 77 9.33 4.02 -0.29
C VAL A 77 8.93 3.32 -1.59
N LEU A 78 9.91 2.72 -2.27
CA LEU A 78 9.73 1.85 -3.43
C LEU A 78 9.48 0.41 -2.95
N LEU A 79 8.22 -0.03 -2.89
CA LEU A 79 7.83 -1.32 -2.29
C LEU A 79 8.39 -2.55 -3.04
N GLU A 80 8.73 -2.39 -4.31
CA GLU A 80 9.33 -3.41 -5.16
C GLU A 80 10.82 -3.13 -5.43
N GLY A 81 11.36 -2.08 -4.80
CA GLY A 81 12.74 -1.65 -5.02
C GLY A 81 12.94 -1.15 -6.45
N VAL A 82 14.02 -1.59 -7.08
CA VAL A 82 14.37 -1.29 -8.47
C VAL A 82 14.29 -2.55 -9.32
N PHE A 83 14.01 -2.39 -10.63
CA PHE A 83 13.95 -3.50 -11.60
C PHE A 83 15.24 -3.65 -12.40
N LYS A 84 16.09 -2.62 -12.37
CA LYS A 84 17.41 -2.62 -13.02
C LYS A 84 18.44 -1.99 -12.08
N ALA A 85 19.67 -2.48 -12.11
CA ALA A 85 20.75 -1.93 -11.28
C ALA A 85 21.02 -0.44 -11.57
N SER A 86 20.83 0.00 -12.83
CA SER A 86 21.00 1.41 -13.23
C SER A 86 20.05 2.36 -12.54
N GLU A 87 18.87 1.91 -12.12
CA GLU A 87 17.83 2.73 -11.44
C GLU A 87 18.26 3.15 -10.01
N MET A 88 19.27 2.50 -9.43
CA MET A 88 19.82 2.92 -8.12
C MET A 88 20.40 4.34 -8.17
N ARG A 89 20.83 4.82 -9.33
CA ARG A 89 21.29 6.22 -9.49
C ARG A 89 20.14 7.21 -9.30
N ASP A 90 18.95 6.88 -9.81
CA ASP A 90 17.75 7.69 -9.64
C ASP A 90 17.25 7.64 -8.19
N VAL A 91 17.34 6.47 -7.54
CA VAL A 91 17.09 6.31 -6.09
C VAL A 91 17.96 7.29 -5.31
N ALA A 92 19.26 7.34 -5.60
CA ALA A 92 20.21 8.25 -4.96
C ALA A 92 19.89 9.73 -5.25
N ALA A 93 19.69 10.07 -6.54
CA ALA A 93 19.46 11.45 -7.00
C ALA A 93 18.17 12.06 -6.42
N HIS A 94 17.12 11.25 -6.26
CA HIS A 94 15.81 11.70 -5.79
C HIS A 94 15.54 11.36 -4.31
N ARG A 95 16.56 10.86 -3.57
CA ARG A 95 16.44 10.49 -2.16
C ARG A 95 15.21 9.60 -1.91
N LEU A 96 15.09 8.54 -2.70
CA LEU A 96 14.05 7.53 -2.54
C LEU A 96 14.52 6.45 -1.58
N ILE A 97 13.59 5.72 -1.01
CA ILE A 97 13.85 4.62 -0.07
C ILE A 97 13.57 3.30 -0.78
N PRO A 98 14.59 2.58 -1.25
CA PRO A 98 14.39 1.32 -1.94
C PRO A 98 14.12 0.19 -0.93
N VAL A 99 13.19 -0.70 -1.28
CA VAL A 99 13.05 -1.99 -0.61
C VAL A 99 14.00 -2.99 -1.29
N ILE A 100 14.94 -3.51 -0.55
CA ILE A 100 15.89 -4.55 -1.00
C ILE A 100 15.29 -5.91 -0.64
N HIS A 101 15.04 -6.73 -1.64
CA HIS A 101 14.39 -8.02 -1.47
C HIS A 101 15.08 -9.18 -2.22
N ALA A 102 16.20 -8.88 -2.90
CA ALA A 102 16.97 -9.86 -3.66
C ALA A 102 18.46 -9.52 -3.62
N PRO A 103 19.38 -10.52 -3.72
CA PRO A 103 20.82 -10.30 -3.68
C PRO A 103 21.33 -9.31 -4.73
N TRP A 104 20.80 -9.37 -5.97
CA TRP A 104 21.21 -8.46 -7.03
C TRP A 104 20.86 -6.98 -6.76
N GLN A 105 19.76 -6.70 -6.06
CA GLN A 105 19.41 -5.32 -5.65
C GLN A 105 20.37 -4.82 -4.56
N MET A 106 20.73 -5.70 -3.62
CA MET A 106 21.76 -5.40 -2.64
C MET A 106 23.10 -5.10 -3.32
N ASP A 107 23.52 -5.92 -4.27
CA ASP A 107 24.74 -5.69 -5.03
C ASP A 107 24.68 -4.38 -5.82
N ALA A 108 23.55 -4.06 -6.45
CA ALA A 108 23.35 -2.79 -7.13
C ALA A 108 23.49 -1.59 -6.19
N LEU A 109 22.91 -1.67 -4.98
CA LEU A 109 23.05 -0.63 -3.95
C LEU A 109 24.52 -0.45 -3.53
N LEU A 110 25.22 -1.55 -3.25
CA LEU A 110 26.61 -1.53 -2.78
C LEU A 110 27.60 -0.96 -3.80
N HIS A 111 27.28 -1.05 -5.09
CA HIS A 111 28.16 -0.62 -6.20
C HIS A 111 27.70 0.69 -6.88
N THR A 112 26.68 1.35 -6.35
CA THR A 112 26.22 2.64 -6.86
C THR A 112 26.80 3.77 -6.01
N ASP A 113 27.35 4.80 -6.64
CA ASP A 113 27.82 5.98 -5.95
C ASP A 113 26.62 6.86 -5.53
N PHE A 114 26.46 7.03 -4.24
CA PHE A 114 25.45 7.91 -3.65
C PHE A 114 26.09 9.26 -3.24
N VAL A 115 25.41 10.35 -3.54
CA VAL A 115 25.84 11.69 -3.10
C VAL A 115 25.72 11.83 -1.57
N ALA A 116 24.73 11.18 -0.98
CA ALA A 116 24.53 11.11 0.46
C ALA A 116 23.90 9.75 0.81
N PRO A 117 24.09 9.25 2.03
CA PRO A 117 23.43 8.04 2.49
C PRO A 117 21.91 8.16 2.39
N VAL A 118 21.24 7.03 2.16
CA VAL A 118 19.78 6.94 2.11
C VAL A 118 19.29 5.84 3.07
N PRO A 119 18.11 6.03 3.69
CA PRO A 119 17.45 4.93 4.39
C PRO A 119 17.07 3.84 3.40
N ILE A 120 17.12 2.60 3.84
CA ILE A 120 16.71 1.46 3.03
C ILE A 120 15.76 0.56 3.80
N TRP A 121 14.94 -0.19 3.08
CA TRP A 121 14.12 -1.23 3.67
C TRP A 121 14.59 -2.60 3.18
N VAL A 122 14.65 -3.58 4.08
CA VAL A 122 14.96 -4.97 3.76
C VAL A 122 13.70 -5.79 3.92
N LYS A 123 13.30 -6.50 2.88
CA LYS A 123 12.08 -7.31 2.90
C LYS A 123 12.38 -8.76 3.19
N LEU A 124 11.66 -9.32 4.19
CA LEU A 124 11.62 -10.74 4.50
C LEU A 124 10.38 -11.40 3.91
N ASP A 125 10.56 -12.60 3.41
CA ASP A 125 9.48 -13.53 3.11
C ASP A 125 9.21 -14.40 4.32
N THR A 126 8.16 -14.09 5.05
CA THR A 126 7.73 -14.85 6.22
C THR A 126 6.57 -15.80 5.94
N GLY A 127 6.15 -15.93 4.65
CA GLY A 127 5.10 -16.87 4.27
C GLY A 127 4.18 -16.40 3.14
N MET A 128 4.39 -15.21 2.56
CA MET A 128 3.64 -14.74 1.39
C MET A 128 4.20 -15.29 0.07
N HIS A 129 5.48 -15.67 0.03
CA HIS A 129 6.19 -16.28 -1.10
C HIS A 129 6.09 -15.49 -2.42
N ARG A 130 6.18 -14.15 -2.31
CA ARG A 130 6.17 -13.24 -3.46
C ARG A 130 7.53 -12.59 -3.68
N LEU A 131 8.06 -11.91 -2.68
CA LEU A 131 9.35 -11.20 -2.69
C LEU A 131 9.93 -11.20 -1.28
N GLY A 132 11.25 -11.21 -1.15
CA GLY A 132 11.96 -11.08 0.14
C GLY A 132 13.04 -12.13 0.30
N PHE A 133 13.98 -11.83 1.17
CA PHE A 133 14.98 -12.78 1.66
C PHE A 133 14.32 -13.78 2.61
N GLN A 134 14.90 -14.98 2.71
CA GLN A 134 14.46 -15.93 3.73
C GLN A 134 14.87 -15.41 5.15
N PRO A 135 14.13 -15.77 6.20
CA PRO A 135 14.42 -15.30 7.56
C PRO A 135 15.84 -15.60 8.04
N ASP A 136 16.42 -16.73 7.67
CA ASP A 136 17.78 -17.16 8.02
C ASP A 136 18.88 -16.38 7.28
N GLU A 137 18.56 -15.77 6.13
CA GLU A 137 19.49 -14.92 5.37
C GLU A 137 19.65 -13.52 5.99
N LEU A 138 18.65 -13.04 6.79
CA LEU A 138 18.58 -11.65 7.23
C LEU A 138 19.85 -11.17 7.92
N ARG A 139 20.42 -11.96 8.81
CA ARG A 139 21.61 -11.55 9.57
C ARG A 139 22.78 -11.25 8.64
N ALA A 140 23.04 -12.10 7.66
CA ALA A 140 24.11 -11.87 6.68
C ALA A 140 23.84 -10.64 5.80
N VAL A 141 22.60 -10.46 5.36
CA VAL A 141 22.16 -9.28 4.60
C VAL A 141 22.32 -8.01 5.42
N TYR A 142 21.87 -8.02 6.67
CA TYR A 142 21.99 -6.88 7.60
C TYR A 142 23.45 -6.48 7.83
N GLU A 143 24.33 -7.43 8.17
CA GLU A 143 25.76 -7.15 8.42
C GLU A 143 26.46 -6.56 7.20
N ARG A 144 26.08 -7.00 6.01
CA ARG A 144 26.61 -6.49 4.75
C ARG A 144 26.13 -5.06 4.46
N LEU A 145 24.84 -4.77 4.71
CA LEU A 145 24.24 -3.47 4.45
C LEU A 145 24.62 -2.42 5.48
N ARG A 146 24.66 -2.77 6.77
CA ARG A 146 25.05 -1.82 7.84
C ARG A 146 26.50 -1.33 7.71
N GLY A 147 27.35 -2.10 7.05
CA GLY A 147 28.74 -1.71 6.75
C GLY A 147 28.88 -0.80 5.53
N CYS A 148 27.82 -0.52 4.81
CA CYS A 148 27.83 0.29 3.61
C CYS A 148 27.68 1.78 3.94
N ALA A 149 28.61 2.61 3.47
CA ALA A 149 28.58 4.06 3.68
C ALA A 149 27.40 4.77 3.02
N HIS A 150 26.70 4.09 2.09
CA HIS A 150 25.51 4.62 1.40
C HIS A 150 24.21 4.35 2.15
N VAL A 151 24.26 3.56 3.23
CA VAL A 151 23.09 3.21 4.04
C VAL A 151 23.03 4.08 5.28
N GLU A 152 21.96 4.83 5.45
CA GLU A 152 21.72 5.69 6.60
C GLU A 152 21.03 4.93 7.74
N GLU A 153 19.95 4.19 7.40
CA GLU A 153 19.11 3.45 8.33
C GLU A 153 18.55 2.21 7.63
N ILE A 154 18.35 1.15 8.40
CA ILE A 154 17.75 -0.09 7.92
C ILE A 154 16.40 -0.32 8.61
N THR A 155 15.32 -0.37 7.83
CA THR A 155 14.02 -0.87 8.28
C THR A 155 13.81 -2.28 7.75
N VAL A 156 13.44 -3.23 8.59
CA VAL A 156 13.08 -4.59 8.16
C VAL A 156 11.57 -4.69 8.02
N MET A 157 11.10 -5.21 6.88
CA MET A 157 9.67 -5.35 6.62
C MET A 157 9.28 -6.77 6.21
N THR A 158 8.02 -7.11 6.45
CA THR A 158 7.35 -8.25 5.83
C THR A 158 5.96 -7.85 5.33
N HIS A 159 5.24 -8.78 4.69
CA HIS A 159 3.85 -8.55 4.27
C HIS A 159 3.02 -9.80 4.53
N PHE A 160 1.92 -9.64 5.26
CA PHE A 160 1.01 -10.75 5.56
C PHE A 160 0.11 -11.05 4.35
N ALA A 161 0.00 -12.32 4.00
CA ALA A 161 -0.91 -12.77 2.95
C ALA A 161 -2.37 -12.74 3.40
N ASN A 162 -2.62 -13.12 4.67
CA ASN A 162 -3.95 -13.41 5.21
C ASN A 162 -4.24 -12.57 6.47
N ALA A 163 -3.88 -11.26 6.47
CA ALA A 163 -4.15 -10.40 7.63
C ALA A 163 -5.64 -10.04 7.81
N ASP A 164 -6.48 -10.37 6.85
CA ASP A 164 -7.94 -10.31 6.89
C ASP A 164 -8.58 -11.61 7.43
N ASP A 165 -7.80 -12.66 7.63
CA ASP A 165 -8.22 -13.90 8.25
C ASP A 165 -7.89 -13.88 9.75
N MET A 166 -8.91 -14.08 10.61
CA MET A 166 -8.77 -14.15 12.08
C MET A 166 -8.66 -15.58 12.60
N THR A 167 -8.54 -16.58 11.72
CA THR A 167 -8.29 -17.95 12.17
C THR A 167 -6.93 -18.03 12.86
N GLU A 168 -6.85 -18.89 13.88
CA GLU A 168 -5.61 -19.13 14.61
C GLU A 168 -4.50 -19.57 13.67
N GLY A 169 -3.36 -18.91 13.74
CA GLY A 169 -2.19 -19.17 12.89
C GLY A 169 -2.09 -18.33 11.62
N ALA A 170 -3.12 -17.56 11.25
CA ALA A 170 -3.13 -16.78 10.00
C ALA A 170 -1.94 -15.83 9.88
N ILE A 171 -1.55 -15.15 10.96
CA ILE A 171 -0.37 -14.26 10.99
C ILE A 171 0.65 -14.61 12.08
N GLU A 172 0.34 -15.50 13.02
CA GLU A 172 1.17 -15.85 14.17
C GLU A 172 2.51 -16.44 13.71
N GLU A 173 2.47 -17.38 12.79
CA GLU A 173 3.68 -18.01 12.24
C GLU A 173 4.53 -17.01 11.42
N PRO A 174 3.99 -16.21 10.48
CA PRO A 174 4.72 -15.09 9.88
C PRO A 174 5.31 -14.12 10.90
N MET A 175 4.60 -13.76 11.96
CA MET A 175 5.09 -12.90 13.02
C MET A 175 6.22 -13.53 13.82
N ARG A 176 6.11 -14.82 14.15
CA ARG A 176 7.15 -15.56 14.85
C ARG A 176 8.45 -15.57 14.05
N ARG A 177 8.38 -15.96 12.77
CA ARG A 177 9.52 -15.96 11.83
C ARG A 177 10.17 -14.58 11.74
N PHE A 178 9.36 -13.55 11.63
CA PHE A 178 9.85 -12.16 11.57
C PHE A 178 10.60 -11.78 12.85
N ARG A 179 10.00 -12.02 14.02
CA ARG A 179 10.60 -11.69 15.33
C ARG A 179 11.90 -12.44 15.58
N GLU A 180 11.93 -13.73 15.27
CA GLU A 180 13.14 -14.56 15.41
C GLU A 180 14.27 -14.04 14.51
N ALA A 181 13.97 -13.73 13.25
CA ALA A 181 14.95 -13.21 12.31
C ALA A 181 15.52 -11.84 12.74
N THR A 182 14.68 -10.97 13.29
CA THR A 182 15.08 -9.61 13.69
C THR A 182 15.65 -9.52 15.10
N GLN A 183 15.63 -10.61 15.86
CA GLN A 183 16.10 -10.62 17.25
C GLN A 183 17.56 -10.17 17.38
N GLY A 184 17.79 -9.14 18.21
CA GLY A 184 19.12 -8.59 18.48
C GLY A 184 19.70 -7.75 17.35
N LEU A 185 18.89 -7.37 16.34
CA LEU A 185 19.26 -6.37 15.35
C LEU A 185 18.73 -4.99 15.78
N ASP A 186 19.54 -3.96 15.54
CA ASP A 186 19.13 -2.56 15.73
C ASP A 186 18.50 -2.05 14.42
N VAL A 187 17.18 -2.26 14.28
CA VAL A 187 16.41 -1.94 13.07
C VAL A 187 15.01 -1.46 13.40
N SER A 188 14.52 -0.53 12.61
CA SER A 188 13.08 -0.23 12.58
C SER A 188 12.31 -1.36 11.89
N THR A 189 11.03 -1.50 12.20
CA THR A 189 10.22 -2.62 11.71
C THR A 189 8.92 -2.17 11.03
N SER A 190 8.49 -2.92 10.01
CA SER A 190 7.23 -2.65 9.30
C SER A 190 6.51 -3.94 8.90
N LEU A 191 5.41 -4.26 9.59
CA LEU A 191 4.64 -5.47 9.36
C LEU A 191 3.23 -5.18 8.83
N SER A 192 2.54 -4.17 9.41
CA SER A 192 1.11 -3.98 9.26
C SER A 192 0.70 -3.45 7.89
N ASN A 193 -0.14 -4.20 7.17
CA ASN A 193 -1.00 -3.74 6.08
C ASN A 193 -2.39 -3.33 6.64
N SER A 194 -3.38 -3.05 5.80
CA SER A 194 -4.73 -2.64 6.25
C SER A 194 -5.40 -3.66 7.17
N GLY A 195 -5.38 -4.95 6.81
CA GLY A 195 -5.96 -6.01 7.65
C GLY A 195 -5.27 -6.12 9.00
N ALA A 196 -3.94 -6.06 9.03
CA ALA A 196 -3.19 -6.12 10.29
C ALA A 196 -3.41 -4.90 11.19
N ILE A 197 -3.57 -3.69 10.62
CA ILE A 197 -3.91 -2.48 11.39
C ILE A 197 -5.28 -2.65 12.08
N LEU A 198 -6.24 -3.22 11.35
CA LEU A 198 -7.62 -3.38 11.82
C LEU A 198 -7.78 -4.53 12.81
N GLY A 199 -7.16 -5.69 12.52
CA GLY A 199 -7.42 -6.94 13.24
C GLY A 199 -6.33 -7.42 14.19
N HIS A 200 -5.07 -6.99 14.02
CA HIS A 200 -3.93 -7.60 14.71
C HIS A 200 -3.02 -6.59 15.43
N PRO A 201 -3.41 -6.06 16.59
CA PRO A 201 -2.59 -5.09 17.33
C PRO A 201 -1.17 -5.59 17.66
N ALA A 202 -0.99 -6.90 17.80
CA ALA A 202 0.31 -7.53 18.04
C ALA A 202 1.30 -7.43 16.86
N ALA A 203 0.79 -7.12 15.65
CA ALA A 203 1.60 -6.91 14.45
C ALA A 203 2.11 -5.47 14.27
N ARG A 204 1.90 -4.59 15.25
CA ARG A 204 2.39 -3.22 15.20
C ARG A 204 3.91 -3.20 15.24
N GLY A 205 4.50 -2.63 14.19
CA GLY A 205 5.90 -2.26 14.13
C GLY A 205 6.08 -0.75 14.29
N ASP A 206 7.21 -0.22 13.86
CA ASP A 206 7.47 1.23 13.87
C ASP A 206 6.73 1.92 12.73
N TRP A 207 6.55 1.22 11.61
CA TRP A 207 5.86 1.70 10.41
C TRP A 207 4.68 0.82 10.02
N ALA A 208 3.56 1.45 9.66
CA ALA A 208 2.43 0.79 8.98
C ALA A 208 2.33 1.20 7.51
N ARG A 209 1.68 0.37 6.71
CA ARG A 209 1.49 0.56 5.27
C ARG A 209 0.03 0.28 4.86
N PRO A 210 -0.93 1.09 5.31
CA PRO A 210 -2.31 0.96 4.87
C PRO A 210 -2.43 1.23 3.38
N GLY A 211 -3.15 0.36 2.68
CA GLY A 211 -3.57 0.53 1.29
C GLY A 211 -5.08 0.64 1.23
N LEU A 212 -5.79 -0.48 1.24
CA LEU A 212 -7.24 -0.55 1.05
C LEU A 212 -8.02 0.38 1.99
N MET A 213 -7.67 0.41 3.27
CA MET A 213 -8.37 1.24 4.25
C MET A 213 -8.27 2.73 3.97
N LEU A 214 -7.23 3.20 3.27
CA LEU A 214 -7.11 4.61 2.88
C LEU A 214 -8.24 5.02 1.93
N TYR A 215 -8.68 4.09 1.10
CA TYR A 215 -9.74 4.31 0.12
C TYR A 215 -11.14 3.96 0.64
N GLY A 216 -11.23 3.70 1.97
CA GLY A 216 -12.49 3.41 2.64
C GLY A 216 -12.96 1.96 2.47
N ILE A 217 -12.05 1.06 2.11
CA ILE A 217 -12.34 -0.37 1.99
C ILE A 217 -11.90 -1.05 3.29
N ASP A 218 -12.87 -1.54 4.03
CA ASP A 218 -12.63 -2.50 5.10
C ASP A 218 -12.33 -3.85 4.45
N PRO A 219 -11.17 -4.48 4.67
CA PRO A 219 -10.86 -5.80 4.10
C PRO A 219 -11.76 -6.92 4.64
N GLY A 220 -12.72 -6.62 5.52
CA GLY A 220 -13.69 -7.60 5.99
C GLY A 220 -13.08 -8.61 6.97
N VAL A 221 -12.29 -8.15 7.93
CA VAL A 221 -11.67 -9.01 8.95
C VAL A 221 -12.77 -9.75 9.74
N PRO A 222 -12.89 -11.09 9.62
CA PRO A 222 -13.94 -11.86 10.29
C PRO A 222 -13.92 -11.65 11.81
N GLY A 223 -15.09 -11.51 12.40
CA GLY A 223 -15.24 -11.32 13.84
C GLY A 223 -15.01 -9.87 14.31
N ILE A 224 -14.63 -8.98 13.43
CA ILE A 224 -14.55 -7.54 13.70
C ILE A 224 -15.70 -6.84 12.98
N ALA A 225 -16.47 -6.03 13.71
CA ALA A 225 -17.54 -5.24 13.10
C ALA A 225 -16.95 -4.29 12.04
N PRO A 226 -17.61 -4.14 10.86
CA PRO A 226 -17.18 -3.18 9.85
C PRO A 226 -17.00 -1.79 10.46
N ARG A 227 -15.97 -1.09 10.03
CA ARG A 227 -15.64 0.21 10.58
C ARG A 227 -16.47 1.30 9.91
N GLU A 228 -17.37 1.89 10.69
CA GLU A 228 -18.20 3.02 10.24
C GLU A 228 -17.40 4.31 10.00
N ASP A 229 -16.18 4.42 10.57
CA ASP A 229 -15.30 5.57 10.40
C ASP A 229 -14.42 5.50 9.14
N LEU A 230 -14.47 4.40 8.37
CA LEU A 230 -13.88 4.31 7.03
C LEU A 230 -14.92 4.69 5.97
N GLN A 231 -14.62 5.69 5.15
CA GLN A 231 -15.52 6.22 4.16
C GLN A 231 -15.02 5.99 2.73
N PRO A 232 -15.85 5.50 1.81
CA PRO A 232 -15.48 5.36 0.40
C PRO A 232 -14.99 6.67 -0.19
N VAL A 233 -13.79 6.66 -0.77
CA VAL A 233 -13.15 7.85 -1.36
C VAL A 233 -13.62 8.10 -2.79
N MET A 234 -13.95 7.04 -3.53
CA MET A 234 -14.42 7.15 -4.91
C MET A 234 -15.93 6.94 -5.02
N ARG A 235 -16.59 7.78 -5.80
CA ARG A 235 -18.00 7.64 -6.15
C ARG A 235 -18.18 7.75 -7.65
N LEU A 236 -18.73 6.69 -8.27
CA LEU A 236 -19.16 6.72 -9.66
C LEU A 236 -20.57 7.34 -9.73
N VAL A 237 -20.72 8.34 -10.59
CA VAL A 237 -21.99 9.06 -10.80
C VAL A 237 -22.31 9.07 -12.28
N SER A 238 -23.59 8.88 -12.60
CA SER A 238 -24.15 9.06 -13.94
C SER A 238 -25.56 9.60 -13.86
N GLU A 239 -26.16 9.88 -15.01
CA GLU A 239 -27.52 10.38 -15.12
C GLU A 239 -28.37 9.39 -15.92
N ILE A 240 -29.66 9.32 -15.59
CA ILE A 240 -30.62 8.55 -16.36
C ILE A 240 -30.92 9.34 -17.63
N SER A 241 -30.62 8.75 -18.80
CA SER A 241 -30.83 9.41 -20.09
C SER A 241 -32.24 9.21 -20.67
N VAL A 242 -32.91 8.13 -20.28
CA VAL A 242 -34.31 7.84 -20.74
C VAL A 242 -34.99 6.95 -19.72
N ILE A 243 -36.29 7.17 -19.53
CA ILE A 243 -37.13 6.29 -18.71
C ILE A 243 -38.24 5.72 -19.59
N ARG A 244 -38.46 4.41 -19.51
CA ARG A 244 -39.58 3.73 -20.19
C ARG A 244 -40.18 2.67 -19.27
N THR A 245 -41.42 2.31 -19.54
CA THR A 245 -42.09 1.20 -18.88
C THR A 245 -42.12 0.01 -19.83
N ILE A 246 -41.68 -1.15 -19.35
CA ILE A 246 -41.75 -2.42 -20.07
C ILE A 246 -42.81 -3.31 -19.44
N ALA A 247 -43.45 -4.17 -20.29
CA ALA A 247 -44.50 -5.07 -19.88
C ALA A 247 -43.95 -6.33 -19.17
N PRO A 248 -44.79 -7.05 -18.41
CA PRO A 248 -44.42 -8.36 -17.89
C PRO A 248 -43.97 -9.29 -19.02
N GLY A 249 -42.84 -10.01 -18.79
CA GLY A 249 -42.26 -10.92 -19.77
C GLY A 249 -41.23 -10.28 -20.70
N GLU A 250 -41.18 -8.95 -20.82
CA GLU A 250 -40.15 -8.27 -21.59
C GLU A 250 -38.79 -8.27 -20.85
N THR A 251 -37.72 -8.15 -21.62
CA THR A 251 -36.33 -8.27 -21.11
C THR A 251 -35.56 -6.98 -21.41
N VAL A 252 -34.46 -6.77 -20.68
CA VAL A 252 -33.58 -5.60 -20.82
C VAL A 252 -32.17 -6.03 -21.24
N GLY A 253 -31.63 -5.33 -22.24
CA GLY A 253 -30.23 -5.36 -22.65
C GLY A 253 -29.77 -6.67 -23.29
N TYR A 254 -28.47 -6.72 -23.54
CA TYR A 254 -27.81 -7.89 -24.14
C TYR A 254 -27.95 -9.12 -23.24
N GLY A 255 -28.23 -10.27 -23.86
CA GLY A 255 -28.40 -11.54 -23.15
C GLY A 255 -29.70 -11.69 -22.38
N SER A 256 -30.56 -10.65 -22.36
CA SER A 256 -31.90 -10.71 -21.73
C SER A 256 -31.89 -11.24 -20.29
N LEU A 257 -30.88 -10.93 -19.54
CA LEU A 257 -30.66 -11.45 -18.16
C LEU A 257 -31.74 -10.96 -17.19
N PHE A 258 -32.24 -9.73 -17.39
CA PHE A 258 -33.37 -9.22 -16.61
C PHE A 258 -34.67 -9.41 -17.38
N LYS A 259 -35.63 -10.06 -16.74
CA LYS A 259 -37.01 -10.24 -17.26
C LYS A 259 -38.00 -9.61 -16.29
N ALA A 260 -38.84 -8.72 -16.80
CA ALA A 260 -39.86 -8.06 -15.99
C ALA A 260 -40.97 -9.03 -15.59
N LEU A 261 -41.24 -9.13 -14.28
CA LEU A 261 -42.36 -9.96 -13.76
C LEU A 261 -43.66 -9.17 -13.61
N ARG A 262 -43.60 -7.86 -13.69
CA ARG A 262 -44.71 -6.89 -13.63
C ARG A 262 -44.39 -5.70 -14.50
N PRO A 263 -45.31 -4.77 -14.78
CA PRO A 263 -44.97 -3.51 -15.44
C PRO A 263 -43.83 -2.83 -14.68
N THR A 264 -42.69 -2.66 -15.35
CA THR A 264 -41.43 -2.22 -14.70
C THR A 264 -40.89 -0.99 -15.38
N ARG A 265 -40.59 0.06 -14.60
CA ARG A 265 -39.88 1.24 -15.11
C ARG A 265 -38.38 0.92 -15.18
N VAL A 266 -37.79 1.17 -16.33
CA VAL A 266 -36.34 1.01 -16.61
C VAL A 266 -35.77 2.33 -17.13
N GLY A 267 -34.48 2.60 -16.78
CA GLY A 267 -33.80 3.82 -17.18
C GLY A 267 -32.31 3.62 -17.36
#